data_b67a99a7d15406cb9f7f0c6254efe3ea
#
_entry.id   b67a99a7d15406cb9f7f0c6254efe3ea
#
_cell.length_a   1.000
_cell.length_b   1.000
_cell.length_c   1.000
_cell.angle_alpha   90.00
_cell.angle_beta   90.00
_cell.angle_gamma   90.00
#
_symmetry.space_group_name_H-M   'P 1'
#
loop_
_entity.id
_entity.type
_entity.pdbx_description
1 polymer ?
#
loop_
_entity_poly.entity_id
_entity_poly.type
_entity_poly.pdbx_seq_one_letter_code
_entity_poly.pdbx_strand_id
1 'polypeptide(L)'
;MLDEQLEMGLRFLIETLPVLGPRSARIMGPTPQPTVIYSDASWPQFMTPEEAVMKGEPPRLGWVVFTPEGRPQGFSLELGLEFMTVLFPRKTQILAAEAVAVLTALVLSPELLSGREIVWFVDNEAALSSLVRGTSRAEDVGHIAACTQLAMMEHSCSAWYEWIDSASNPSDGLSRDGVLDEWTLQHGWDLIEIPPAAFQKVAEYLCHEKIVRITGMAPAGPILPSAADESGNSTS
;
A
#
# COMPACT_ATOMS: atom_id res chain seq x y z
N MET A 1 -0.66 -28.07 24.01
CA MET A 1 0.43 -27.44 23.26
C MET A 1 -0.20 -26.25 22.55
N LEU A 2 0.35 -25.08 22.72
CA LEU A 2 -0.01 -23.91 21.90
C LEU A 2 0.37 -24.24 20.45
N ASP A 3 -0.50 -23.90 19.51
CA ASP A 3 -0.22 -23.96 18.08
C ASP A 3 1.03 -23.09 17.79
N GLU A 4 1.95 -23.58 16.97
CA GLU A 4 3.20 -22.90 16.61
C GLU A 4 2.94 -21.48 16.06
N GLN A 5 1.86 -21.32 15.31
CA GLN A 5 1.43 -20.01 14.79
C GLN A 5 0.98 -19.06 15.91
N LEU A 6 0.29 -19.58 16.92
CA LEU A 6 -0.13 -18.76 18.07
C LEU A 6 1.08 -18.38 18.94
N GLU A 7 2.04 -19.28 19.11
CA GLU A 7 3.27 -18.98 19.82
C GLU A 7 4.08 -17.89 19.11
N MET A 8 4.24 -17.98 17.78
CA MET A 8 4.85 -16.93 16.96
C MET A 8 4.13 -15.58 17.11
N GLY A 9 2.80 -15.59 17.01
CA GLY A 9 2.00 -14.37 17.16
C GLY A 9 2.16 -13.72 18.53
N LEU A 10 2.19 -14.52 19.60
CA LEU A 10 2.40 -14.02 20.96
C LEU A 10 3.82 -13.48 21.16
N ARG A 11 4.84 -14.16 20.66
CA ARG A 11 6.23 -13.64 20.67
C ARG A 11 6.32 -12.31 19.94
N PHE A 12 5.73 -12.23 18.72
CA PHE A 12 5.65 -10.96 17.97
C PHE A 12 5.08 -9.84 18.84
N LEU A 13 3.93 -10.05 19.49
CA LEU A 13 3.30 -9.04 20.33
C LEU A 13 4.18 -8.65 21.53
N ILE A 14 4.78 -9.62 22.21
CA ILE A 14 5.64 -9.39 23.38
C ILE A 14 6.87 -8.54 23.02
N GLU A 15 7.46 -8.80 21.86
CA GLU A 15 8.68 -8.11 21.42
C GLU A 15 8.36 -6.75 20.78
N THR A 16 7.21 -6.63 20.10
CA THR A 16 6.84 -5.43 19.33
C THR A 16 6.16 -4.35 20.19
N LEU A 17 5.27 -4.74 21.12
CA LEU A 17 4.53 -3.78 21.95
C LEU A 17 5.41 -2.82 22.75
N PRO A 18 6.55 -3.24 23.35
CA PRO A 18 7.42 -2.32 24.06
C PRO A 18 8.13 -1.30 23.15
N VAL A 19 8.35 -1.65 21.87
CA VAL A 19 9.07 -0.81 20.90
C VAL A 19 8.13 0.22 20.25
N LEU A 20 6.83 -0.11 20.14
CA LEU A 20 5.84 0.75 19.48
C LEU A 20 5.51 2.04 20.24
N GLY A 21 5.94 2.18 21.48
CA GLY A 21 5.60 3.33 22.30
C GLY A 21 4.09 3.51 22.57
N PRO A 22 3.71 4.37 23.49
CA PRO A 22 2.30 4.61 23.78
C PRO A 22 1.63 5.37 22.65
N ARG A 23 0.54 4.84 22.10
CA ARG A 23 -0.36 5.63 21.27
C ARG A 23 -1.18 6.55 22.17
N SER A 24 -1.08 7.86 21.99
CA SER A 24 -1.95 8.82 22.64
C SER A 24 -3.19 9.06 21.76
N ALA A 25 -4.37 8.69 22.27
CA ALA A 25 -5.63 9.12 21.68
C ALA A 25 -6.04 10.45 22.33
N ARG A 26 -6.32 11.46 21.53
CA ARG A 26 -6.83 12.73 22.05
C ARG A 26 -8.30 12.55 22.45
N ILE A 27 -8.59 12.57 23.77
CA ILE A 27 -9.96 12.37 24.28
C ILE A 27 -10.76 13.68 24.29
N MET A 28 -10.10 14.84 24.38
CA MET A 28 -10.73 16.16 24.39
C MET A 28 -9.78 17.21 23.80
N GLY A 29 -10.34 18.20 23.10
CA GLY A 29 -9.64 19.34 22.53
C GLY A 29 -10.14 19.66 21.12
N PRO A 30 -9.78 20.83 20.53
CA PRO A 30 -10.08 21.10 19.14
C PRO A 30 -9.39 20.02 18.29
N THR A 31 -10.21 19.26 17.58
CA THR A 31 -9.72 18.26 16.62
C THR A 31 -9.08 19.03 15.46
N PRO A 32 -7.79 18.84 15.16
CA PRO A 32 -7.23 19.40 13.94
C PRO A 32 -8.03 18.87 12.75
N GLN A 33 -8.18 19.67 11.72
CA GLN A 33 -8.80 19.18 10.49
C GLN A 33 -7.95 18.02 9.97
N PRO A 34 -8.55 16.86 9.66
CA PRO A 34 -7.79 15.72 9.15
C PRO A 34 -7.27 16.01 7.74
N THR A 35 -6.17 15.38 7.39
CA THR A 35 -5.78 15.22 5.99
C THR A 35 -6.71 14.19 5.35
N VAL A 36 -7.23 14.49 4.17
CA VAL A 36 -8.11 13.58 3.43
C VAL A 36 -7.34 13.03 2.24
N ILE A 37 -7.39 11.70 2.06
CA ILE A 37 -6.71 11.01 0.97
C ILE A 37 -7.70 10.11 0.25
N TYR A 38 -7.57 10.10 -1.06
CA TYR A 38 -8.19 9.14 -1.96
C TYR A 38 -7.10 8.37 -2.66
N SER A 39 -7.22 7.07 -2.76
CA SER A 39 -6.28 6.24 -3.51
C SER A 39 -7.02 5.25 -4.39
N ASP A 40 -6.40 4.93 -5.50
CA ASP A 40 -6.93 4.03 -6.52
C ASP A 40 -5.79 3.32 -7.25
N ALA A 41 -6.11 2.18 -7.88
CA ALA A 41 -5.19 1.46 -8.73
C ALA A 41 -5.88 1.02 -10.03
N SER A 42 -5.21 1.16 -11.15
CA SER A 42 -5.63 0.55 -12.39
C SER A 42 -4.83 -0.73 -12.67
N TRP A 43 -5.51 -1.71 -13.19
CA TRP A 43 -4.89 -2.96 -13.60
C TRP A 43 -5.42 -3.36 -14.97
N PRO A 44 -4.56 -3.59 -15.99
CA PRO A 44 -5.00 -3.96 -17.32
C PRO A 44 -5.77 -5.28 -17.28
N GLN A 45 -6.95 -5.26 -17.88
CA GLN A 45 -7.81 -6.44 -17.93
C GLN A 45 -7.33 -7.44 -18.97
N PHE A 46 -7.38 -8.72 -18.64
CA PHE A 46 -7.08 -9.83 -19.54
C PHE A 46 -5.66 -9.86 -20.14
N MET A 47 -4.73 -9.14 -19.54
CA MET A 47 -3.32 -9.11 -19.93
C MET A 47 -2.42 -9.52 -18.78
N THR A 48 -1.27 -10.13 -19.10
CA THR A 48 -0.19 -10.23 -18.14
C THR A 48 0.48 -8.84 -17.97
N PRO A 49 1.19 -8.60 -16.87
CA PRO A 49 1.92 -7.34 -16.71
C PRO A 49 2.91 -7.05 -17.82
N GLU A 50 3.60 -8.10 -18.28
CA GLU A 50 4.54 -8.00 -19.38
C GLU A 50 3.85 -7.58 -20.68
N GLU A 51 2.69 -8.18 -20.99
CA GLU A 51 1.88 -7.81 -22.13
C GLU A 51 1.37 -6.36 -22.02
N ALA A 52 0.95 -5.94 -20.84
CA ALA A 52 0.47 -4.60 -20.58
C ALA A 52 1.59 -3.56 -20.77
N VAL A 53 2.76 -3.80 -20.23
CA VAL A 53 3.93 -2.92 -20.41
C VAL A 53 4.34 -2.86 -21.89
N MET A 54 4.36 -4.00 -22.61
CA MET A 54 4.69 -4.02 -24.04
C MET A 54 3.66 -3.27 -24.90
N LYS A 55 2.39 -3.22 -24.49
CA LYS A 55 1.33 -2.49 -25.18
C LYS A 55 1.24 -1.01 -24.78
N GLY A 56 2.03 -0.58 -23.79
CA GLY A 56 1.98 0.78 -23.28
C GLY A 56 0.79 1.06 -22.36
N GLU A 57 0.24 0.02 -21.72
CA GLU A 57 -0.86 0.07 -20.77
C GLU A 57 -0.41 -0.48 -19.39
N PRO A 58 0.67 0.07 -18.80
CA PRO A 58 1.19 -0.44 -17.53
C PRO A 58 0.17 -0.26 -16.41
N PRO A 59 0.15 -1.14 -15.40
CA PRO A 59 -0.58 -0.89 -14.16
C PRO A 59 -0.13 0.43 -13.54
N ARG A 60 -1.08 1.17 -12.95
CA ARG A 60 -0.80 2.50 -12.41
C ARG A 60 -1.49 2.68 -11.07
N LEU A 61 -0.84 3.41 -10.16
CA LEU A 61 -1.40 3.87 -8.90
C LEU A 61 -1.67 5.36 -8.98
N GLY A 62 -2.81 5.79 -8.43
CA GLY A 62 -3.18 7.17 -8.30
C GLY A 62 -3.55 7.51 -6.85
N TRP A 63 -3.16 8.70 -6.35
CA TRP A 63 -3.68 9.20 -5.09
C TRP A 63 -3.75 10.72 -5.07
N VAL A 64 -4.70 11.23 -4.30
CA VAL A 64 -4.90 12.66 -4.10
C VAL A 64 -4.90 12.97 -2.62
N VAL A 65 -4.15 13.99 -2.22
CA VAL A 65 -4.02 14.42 -0.84
C VAL A 65 -4.57 15.84 -0.67
N PHE A 66 -5.53 15.99 0.22
CA PHE A 66 -6.11 17.25 0.64
C PHE A 66 -5.61 17.56 2.05
N THR A 67 -4.67 18.47 2.16
CA THR A 67 -4.22 18.98 3.47
C THR A 67 -4.99 20.22 3.86
N PRO A 68 -5.21 20.50 5.17
CA PRO A 68 -5.90 21.70 5.62
C PRO A 68 -5.21 23.01 5.20
N GLU A 69 -3.89 22.96 5.00
CA GLU A 69 -3.08 24.17 4.81
C GLU A 69 -2.73 24.46 3.35
N GLY A 70 -2.89 23.48 2.44
CA GLY A 70 -2.36 23.57 1.09
C GLY A 70 -3.38 23.38 -0.02
N ARG A 71 -2.89 23.47 -1.25
CA ARG A 71 -3.64 23.02 -2.42
C ARG A 71 -3.64 21.49 -2.44
N PRO A 72 -4.71 20.89 -2.98
CA PRO A 72 -4.70 19.44 -3.22
C PRO A 72 -3.54 19.04 -4.14
N GLN A 73 -2.91 17.92 -3.80
CA GLN A 73 -1.83 17.36 -4.60
C GLN A 73 -2.25 15.99 -5.12
N GLY A 74 -2.14 15.81 -6.43
CA GLY A 74 -2.45 14.56 -7.12
C GLY A 74 -1.16 13.89 -7.59
N PHE A 75 -1.08 12.59 -7.40
CA PHE A 75 0.10 11.80 -7.73
C PHE A 75 -0.29 10.62 -8.60
N SER A 76 0.58 10.28 -9.52
CA SER A 76 0.46 9.09 -10.35
C SER A 76 1.80 8.37 -10.45
N LEU A 77 1.75 7.05 -10.43
CA LEU A 77 2.93 6.17 -10.52
C LEU A 77 2.64 4.97 -11.40
N GLU A 78 3.39 4.80 -12.48
CA GLU A 78 3.39 3.56 -13.25
C GLU A 78 4.15 2.45 -12.50
N LEU A 79 3.52 1.28 -12.42
CA LEU A 79 4.14 0.11 -11.82
C LEU A 79 4.99 -0.64 -12.85
N GLY A 80 6.26 -0.78 -12.54
CA GLY A 80 7.18 -1.61 -13.32
C GLY A 80 6.99 -3.11 -13.04
N LEU A 81 7.64 -3.94 -13.85
CA LEU A 81 7.63 -5.41 -13.68
C LEU A 81 8.14 -5.86 -12.31
N GLU A 82 9.00 -5.07 -11.68
CA GLU A 82 9.56 -5.33 -10.33
C GLU A 82 8.46 -5.52 -9.28
N PHE A 83 7.35 -4.77 -9.40
CA PHE A 83 6.20 -4.93 -8.50
C PHE A 83 5.60 -6.33 -8.56
N MET A 84 5.61 -6.94 -9.74
CA MET A 84 5.02 -8.26 -9.96
C MET A 84 5.75 -9.37 -9.23
N THR A 85 7.02 -9.19 -8.96
CA THR A 85 7.84 -10.19 -8.27
C THR A 85 7.47 -10.34 -6.79
N VAL A 86 6.75 -9.37 -6.21
CA VAL A 86 6.32 -9.40 -4.81
C VAL A 86 4.88 -9.89 -4.61
N LEU A 87 4.16 -10.16 -5.69
CA LEU A 87 2.76 -10.62 -5.65
C LEU A 87 2.62 -12.08 -6.06
N PHE A 88 1.69 -12.78 -5.42
CA PHE A 88 1.32 -14.13 -5.87
C PHE A 88 0.58 -14.09 -7.20
N PRO A 89 0.89 -15.00 -8.16
CA PRO A 89 0.23 -15.05 -9.46
C PRO A 89 -1.29 -15.25 -9.32
N ARG A 90 -2.08 -14.39 -9.98
CA ARG A 90 -3.56 -14.42 -10.03
C ARG A 90 -4.06 -13.96 -11.39
N LYS A 91 -5.35 -14.20 -11.63
CA LYS A 91 -6.01 -13.67 -12.84
C LYS A 91 -6.05 -12.14 -12.89
N THR A 92 -6.15 -11.50 -11.73
CA THR A 92 -6.11 -10.05 -11.57
C THR A 92 -5.41 -9.70 -10.29
N GLN A 93 -4.61 -8.67 -10.31
CA GLN A 93 -3.88 -8.17 -9.15
C GLN A 93 -4.51 -6.90 -8.56
N ILE A 94 -5.71 -6.52 -9.03
CA ILE A 94 -6.34 -5.26 -8.63
C ILE A 94 -6.44 -5.12 -7.10
N LEU A 95 -6.83 -6.17 -6.38
CA LEU A 95 -6.92 -6.14 -4.92
C LEU A 95 -5.57 -5.80 -4.25
N ALA A 96 -4.49 -6.41 -4.74
CA ALA A 96 -3.16 -6.14 -4.21
C ALA A 96 -2.67 -4.75 -4.62
N ALA A 97 -2.96 -4.32 -5.85
CA ALA A 97 -2.62 -2.99 -6.35
C ALA A 97 -3.33 -1.89 -5.55
N GLU A 98 -4.61 -2.06 -5.23
CA GLU A 98 -5.36 -1.14 -4.35
C GLU A 98 -4.74 -1.02 -2.96
N ALA A 99 -4.38 -2.14 -2.35
CA ALA A 99 -3.71 -2.12 -1.05
C ALA A 99 -2.32 -1.47 -1.12
N VAL A 100 -1.57 -1.70 -2.21
CA VAL A 100 -0.25 -1.09 -2.44
C VAL A 100 -0.37 0.41 -2.71
N ALA A 101 -1.45 0.90 -3.35
CA ALA A 101 -1.66 2.33 -3.54
C ALA A 101 -1.64 3.09 -2.20
N VAL A 102 -2.24 2.52 -1.16
CA VAL A 102 -2.22 3.08 0.20
C VAL A 102 -0.80 3.10 0.78
N LEU A 103 -0.08 1.98 0.72
CA LEU A 103 1.31 1.92 1.19
C LEU A 103 2.21 2.89 0.42
N THR A 104 2.02 2.96 -0.90
CA THR A 104 2.80 3.85 -1.78
C THR A 104 2.62 5.31 -1.41
N ALA A 105 1.37 5.75 -1.21
CA ALA A 105 1.09 7.13 -0.79
C ALA A 105 1.76 7.45 0.56
N LEU A 106 1.71 6.55 1.55
CA LEU A 106 2.40 6.73 2.83
C LEU A 106 3.92 6.88 2.69
N VAL A 107 4.52 6.04 1.86
CA VAL A 107 6.00 5.98 1.72
C VAL A 107 6.53 7.11 0.85
N LEU A 108 5.77 7.54 -0.17
CA LEU A 108 6.24 8.51 -1.16
C LEU A 108 5.75 9.95 -0.90
N SER A 109 4.81 10.15 0.02
CA SER A 109 4.32 11.48 0.40
C SER A 109 4.42 11.74 1.93
N PRO A 110 5.54 11.38 2.59
CA PRO A 110 5.65 11.48 4.04
C PRO A 110 5.57 12.92 4.55
N GLU A 111 5.96 13.91 3.75
CA GLU A 111 5.89 15.34 4.09
C GLU A 111 4.45 15.85 4.24
N LEU A 112 3.49 15.18 3.57
CA LEU A 112 2.07 15.52 3.64
C LEU A 112 1.33 14.74 4.74
N LEU A 113 1.87 13.63 5.22
CA LEU A 113 1.15 12.65 6.01
C LEU A 113 1.72 12.45 7.42
N SER A 114 3.02 12.65 7.63
CA SER A 114 3.67 12.39 8.93
C SER A 114 3.06 13.23 10.06
N GLY A 115 2.75 12.55 11.16
CA GLY A 115 2.19 13.17 12.36
C GLY A 115 0.72 13.60 12.24
N ARG A 116 0.02 13.19 11.16
CA ARG A 116 -1.35 13.65 10.88
C ARG A 116 -2.41 12.59 11.22
N GLU A 117 -3.60 13.09 11.52
CA GLU A 117 -4.83 12.31 11.47
C GLU A 117 -5.35 12.32 10.05
N ILE A 118 -5.67 11.15 9.51
CA ILE A 118 -5.99 10.94 8.10
C ILE A 118 -7.37 10.30 7.98
N VAL A 119 -8.19 10.82 7.07
CA VAL A 119 -9.37 10.11 6.55
C VAL A 119 -9.00 9.59 5.16
N TRP A 120 -9.00 8.28 5.01
CA TRP A 120 -8.54 7.60 3.80
C TRP A 120 -9.69 6.91 3.08
N PHE A 121 -9.96 7.32 1.86
CA PHE A 121 -10.99 6.73 1.01
C PHE A 121 -10.40 5.72 0.03
N VAL A 122 -11.01 4.52 0.00
CA VAL A 122 -10.65 3.40 -0.88
C VAL A 122 -11.94 2.84 -1.48
N ASP A 123 -11.98 2.57 -2.78
CA ASP A 123 -13.18 2.09 -3.46
C ASP A 123 -13.27 0.57 -3.56
N ASN A 124 -12.22 -0.16 -3.22
CA ASN A 124 -12.19 -1.61 -3.16
C ASN A 124 -12.47 -2.11 -1.73
N GLU A 125 -13.68 -2.63 -1.49
CA GLU A 125 -14.11 -3.13 -0.17
C GLU A 125 -13.18 -4.21 0.41
N ALA A 126 -12.61 -5.09 -0.43
CA ALA A 126 -11.74 -6.15 0.02
C ALA A 126 -10.35 -5.62 0.44
N ALA A 127 -9.82 -4.62 -0.28
CA ALA A 127 -8.61 -3.91 0.09
C ALA A 127 -8.84 -3.13 1.40
N LEU A 128 -9.91 -2.34 1.47
CA LEU A 128 -10.33 -1.61 2.67
C LEU A 128 -10.40 -2.54 3.90
N SER A 129 -11.11 -3.66 3.78
CA SER A 129 -11.24 -4.64 4.87
C SER A 129 -9.89 -5.19 5.33
N SER A 130 -8.97 -5.44 4.38
CA SER A 130 -7.63 -5.93 4.69
C SER A 130 -6.78 -4.87 5.39
N LEU A 131 -6.83 -3.63 4.94
CA LEU A 131 -6.12 -2.49 5.53
C LEU A 131 -6.59 -2.19 6.96
N VAL A 132 -7.92 -2.18 7.19
CA VAL A 132 -8.51 -1.96 8.53
C VAL A 132 -8.10 -3.07 9.50
N ARG A 133 -8.09 -4.33 9.04
CA ARG A 133 -7.73 -5.48 9.88
C ARG A 133 -6.22 -5.66 10.05
N GLY A 134 -5.40 -5.08 9.18
CA GLY A 134 -3.97 -5.34 9.11
C GLY A 134 -3.62 -6.76 8.63
N THR A 135 -4.60 -7.49 8.05
CA THR A 135 -4.43 -8.86 7.58
C THR A 135 -5.43 -9.21 6.48
N SER A 136 -5.14 -10.26 5.71
CA SER A 136 -6.01 -10.79 4.65
C SER A 136 -5.89 -12.31 4.57
N ARG A 137 -6.88 -12.97 3.92
CA ARG A 137 -6.76 -14.38 3.55
C ARG A 137 -5.75 -14.60 2.41
N ALA A 138 -5.54 -13.60 1.58
CA ALA A 138 -4.49 -13.58 0.57
C ALA A 138 -3.20 -13.11 1.26
N GLU A 139 -2.21 -13.98 1.36
CA GLU A 139 -0.98 -13.74 2.15
C GLU A 139 -0.24 -12.47 1.74
N ASP A 140 -0.07 -12.23 0.44
CA ASP A 140 0.57 -11.03 -0.09
C ASP A 140 -0.21 -9.75 0.25
N VAL A 141 -1.54 -9.77 0.14
CA VAL A 141 -2.39 -8.63 0.55
C VAL A 141 -2.33 -8.43 2.07
N GLY A 142 -2.30 -9.52 2.84
CA GLY A 142 -2.10 -9.47 4.30
C GLY A 142 -0.75 -8.86 4.65
N HIS A 143 0.30 -9.23 3.92
CA HIS A 143 1.64 -8.68 4.09
C HIS A 143 1.68 -7.17 3.77
N ILE A 144 1.06 -6.73 2.65
CA ILE A 144 0.93 -5.32 2.29
C ILE A 144 0.19 -4.55 3.39
N ALA A 145 -0.93 -5.08 3.89
CA ALA A 145 -1.69 -4.45 4.96
C ALA A 145 -0.87 -4.31 6.26
N ALA A 146 -0.08 -5.33 6.64
CA ALA A 146 0.82 -5.26 7.78
C ALA A 146 1.93 -4.22 7.58
N CYS A 147 2.55 -4.17 6.40
CA CYS A 147 3.55 -3.15 6.05
C CYS A 147 2.97 -1.73 6.09
N THR A 148 1.71 -1.57 5.66
CA THR A 148 1.00 -0.29 5.75
C THR A 148 0.83 0.16 7.20
N GLN A 149 0.47 -0.75 8.12
CA GLN A 149 0.39 -0.43 9.55
C GLN A 149 1.75 -0.03 10.13
N LEU A 150 2.83 -0.72 9.74
CA LEU A 150 4.19 -0.37 10.15
C LEU A 150 4.61 1.01 9.62
N ALA A 151 4.31 1.31 8.35
CA ALA A 151 4.58 2.61 7.76
C ALA A 151 3.82 3.74 8.49
N MET A 152 2.54 3.52 8.84
CA MET A 152 1.79 4.48 9.66
C MET A 152 2.42 4.73 11.03
N MET A 153 2.95 3.69 11.67
CA MET A 153 3.66 3.83 12.95
C MET A 153 4.95 4.62 12.79
N GLU A 154 5.76 4.30 11.78
CA GLU A 154 7.02 4.99 11.50
C GLU A 154 6.78 6.48 11.24
N HIS A 155 5.75 6.82 10.47
CA HIS A 155 5.38 8.21 10.17
C HIS A 155 4.53 8.87 11.25
N SER A 156 4.22 8.16 12.36
CA SER A 156 3.40 8.68 13.46
C SER A 156 2.04 9.21 13.01
N CYS A 157 1.47 8.65 11.95
CA CYS A 157 0.14 9.00 11.45
C CYS A 157 -0.92 8.00 11.92
N SER A 158 -2.17 8.44 11.91
CA SER A 158 -3.33 7.62 12.27
C SER A 158 -4.38 7.76 11.18
N ALA A 159 -4.82 6.66 10.58
CA ALA A 159 -5.80 6.66 9.51
C ALA A 159 -7.14 6.06 9.95
N TRP A 160 -8.21 6.75 9.57
CA TRP A 160 -9.57 6.24 9.53
C TRP A 160 -9.91 5.92 8.08
N TYR A 161 -10.25 4.68 7.80
CA TYR A 161 -10.55 4.21 6.45
C TYR A 161 -12.05 4.22 6.18
N GLU A 162 -12.45 4.73 5.02
CA GLU A 162 -13.83 4.78 4.53
C GLU A 162 -13.92 4.24 3.11
N TRP A 163 -15.07 3.69 2.79
CA TRP A 163 -15.38 3.28 1.43
C TRP A 163 -15.93 4.45 0.62
N ILE A 164 -15.57 4.48 -0.67
CA ILE A 164 -16.14 5.41 -1.65
C ILE A 164 -16.55 4.64 -2.89
N ASP A 165 -17.60 5.10 -3.56
CA ASP A 165 -17.95 4.59 -4.89
C ASP A 165 -16.89 4.99 -5.93
N SER A 166 -16.50 4.07 -6.80
CA SER A 166 -15.43 4.28 -7.79
C SER A 166 -15.69 5.51 -8.69
N ALA A 167 -16.96 5.71 -9.11
CA ALA A 167 -17.33 6.89 -9.91
C ALA A 167 -17.18 8.22 -9.16
N SER A 168 -17.04 8.18 -7.83
CA SER A 168 -16.85 9.35 -6.96
C SER A 168 -15.40 9.47 -6.47
N ASN A 169 -14.51 8.54 -6.83
CA ASN A 169 -13.12 8.54 -6.40
C ASN A 169 -12.28 9.52 -7.24
N PRO A 170 -11.82 10.66 -6.70
CA PRO A 170 -11.06 11.63 -7.48
C PRO A 170 -9.67 11.16 -7.92
N SER A 171 -9.20 10.01 -7.42
CA SER A 171 -7.93 9.41 -7.84
C SER A 171 -8.07 8.44 -9.04
N ASP A 172 -9.31 8.11 -9.47
CA ASP A 172 -9.56 7.17 -10.57
C ASP A 172 -8.88 7.63 -11.88
N GLY A 173 -8.99 8.91 -12.24
CA GLY A 173 -8.30 9.46 -13.41
C GLY A 173 -6.79 9.37 -13.31
N LEU A 174 -6.21 9.61 -12.13
CA LEU A 174 -4.76 9.54 -11.91
C LEU A 174 -4.23 8.11 -12.01
N SER A 175 -5.02 7.11 -11.61
CA SER A 175 -4.66 5.70 -11.74
C SER A 175 -4.79 5.18 -13.18
N ARG A 176 -5.59 5.82 -14.04
CA ARG A 176 -5.83 5.42 -15.44
C ARG A 176 -4.98 6.23 -16.42
N ASP A 177 -5.18 7.54 -16.42
CA ASP A 177 -4.62 8.46 -17.40
C ASP A 177 -3.42 9.26 -16.88
N GLY A 178 -3.07 9.05 -15.59
CA GLY A 178 -1.97 9.74 -14.93
C GLY A 178 -2.23 11.23 -14.77
N VAL A 179 -1.16 12.01 -14.76
CA VAL A 179 -1.23 13.47 -14.61
C VAL A 179 -1.84 14.20 -15.82
N LEU A 180 -2.19 13.46 -16.88
CA LEU A 180 -2.86 14.00 -18.06
C LEU A 180 -4.37 13.86 -18.01
N ASP A 181 -4.93 13.27 -16.94
CA ASP A 181 -6.38 13.17 -16.76
C ASP A 181 -7.06 14.52 -16.84
N GLU A 182 -8.00 14.67 -17.78
CA GLU A 182 -8.65 15.94 -18.06
C GLU A 182 -9.46 16.47 -16.88
N TRP A 183 -10.15 15.59 -16.16
CA TRP A 183 -10.95 15.99 -15.00
C TRP A 183 -10.07 16.55 -13.89
N THR A 184 -8.97 15.89 -13.57
CA THR A 184 -8.03 16.33 -12.54
C THR A 184 -7.35 17.65 -12.91
N LEU A 185 -6.94 17.81 -14.18
CA LEU A 185 -6.36 19.05 -14.70
C LEU A 185 -7.30 20.26 -14.56
N GLN A 186 -8.62 20.07 -14.77
CA GLN A 186 -9.61 21.14 -14.63
C GLN A 186 -9.76 21.66 -13.20
N HIS A 187 -9.39 20.85 -12.19
CA HIS A 187 -9.46 21.25 -10.79
C HIS A 187 -8.29 22.11 -10.33
N GLY A 188 -7.25 22.26 -11.15
CA GLY A 188 -6.09 23.11 -10.86
C GLY A 188 -5.26 22.62 -9.67
N TRP A 189 -5.23 21.30 -9.42
CA TRP A 189 -4.41 20.68 -8.39
C TRP A 189 -2.94 20.63 -8.81
N ASP A 190 -2.06 20.51 -7.84
CA ASP A 190 -0.64 20.29 -8.11
C ASP A 190 -0.44 18.81 -8.47
N LEU A 191 -0.19 18.51 -9.75
CA LEU A 191 -0.09 17.15 -10.26
C LEU A 191 1.38 16.74 -10.40
N ILE A 192 1.70 15.56 -9.90
CA ILE A 192 3.05 15.03 -9.80
C ILE A 192 3.10 13.61 -10.36
N GLU A 193 3.80 13.44 -11.49
CA GLU A 193 4.15 12.11 -11.99
C GLU A 193 5.36 11.60 -11.22
N ILE A 194 5.17 10.49 -10.52
CA ILE A 194 6.24 9.84 -9.76
C ILE A 194 7.00 8.90 -10.69
N PRO A 195 8.33 9.00 -10.77
CA PRO A 195 9.10 8.09 -11.63
C PRO A 195 8.98 6.64 -11.11
N PRO A 196 8.84 5.62 -11.99
CA PRO A 196 8.71 4.22 -11.59
C PRO A 196 9.80 3.73 -10.63
N ALA A 197 11.04 4.22 -10.79
CA ALA A 197 12.15 3.89 -9.90
C ALA A 197 11.89 4.26 -8.42
N ALA A 198 10.98 5.20 -8.13
CA ALA A 198 10.64 5.56 -6.76
C ALA A 198 9.93 4.40 -6.03
N PHE A 199 9.31 3.46 -6.75
CA PHE A 199 8.69 2.28 -6.18
C PHE A 199 9.67 1.41 -5.40
N GLN A 200 10.97 1.50 -5.68
CA GLN A 200 12.01 0.82 -4.91
C GLN A 200 11.90 1.09 -3.40
N LYS A 201 11.53 2.31 -3.00
CA LYS A 201 11.31 2.65 -1.58
C LYS A 201 10.14 1.87 -0.98
N VAL A 202 9.08 1.65 -1.76
CA VAL A 202 7.91 0.87 -1.33
C VAL A 202 8.28 -0.62 -1.26
N ALA A 203 9.03 -1.12 -2.24
CA ALA A 203 9.52 -2.49 -2.24
C ALA A 203 10.38 -2.81 -1.02
N GLU A 204 11.16 -1.83 -0.50
CA GLU A 204 11.91 -1.98 0.74
C GLU A 204 11.01 -2.24 1.97
N TYR A 205 9.80 -1.66 2.01
CA TYR A 205 8.81 -1.96 3.05
C TYR A 205 8.24 -3.36 2.90
N LEU A 206 8.08 -3.83 1.67
CA LEU A 206 7.59 -5.16 1.37
C LEU A 206 8.66 -6.25 1.56
N CYS A 207 9.93 -5.87 1.71
CA CYS A 207 11.01 -6.80 2.03
C CYS A 207 11.08 -7.08 3.52
N HIS A 208 11.25 -8.37 3.89
CA HIS A 208 11.39 -8.82 5.27
C HIS A 208 12.46 -8.09 6.08
N GLU A 209 13.54 -7.63 5.45
CA GLU A 209 14.65 -6.94 6.12
C GLU A 209 14.20 -5.65 6.82
N LYS A 210 13.23 -4.91 6.26
CA LYS A 210 12.74 -3.68 6.91
C LYS A 210 11.86 -4.02 8.11
N ILE A 211 11.04 -5.05 8.01
CA ILE A 211 10.25 -5.54 9.16
C ILE A 211 11.19 -5.93 10.30
N VAL A 212 12.29 -6.64 10.00
CA VAL A 212 13.32 -6.99 10.99
C VAL A 212 13.94 -5.75 11.64
N ARG A 213 14.25 -4.71 10.86
CA ARG A 213 14.83 -3.46 11.40
C ARG A 213 13.87 -2.72 12.31
N ILE A 214 12.57 -2.67 11.97
CA ILE A 214 11.55 -1.96 12.75
C ILE A 214 11.16 -2.77 13.99
N THR A 215 11.03 -4.08 13.86
CA THR A 215 10.52 -4.95 14.95
C THR A 215 11.63 -5.65 15.73
N GLY A 216 12.86 -5.70 15.23
CA GLY A 216 13.95 -6.49 15.80
C GLY A 216 13.80 -7.99 15.62
N MET A 217 12.80 -8.45 14.89
CA MET A 217 12.46 -9.87 14.72
C MET A 217 13.07 -10.44 13.45
N ALA A 218 13.67 -11.63 13.55
CA ALA A 218 14.04 -12.40 12.35
C ALA A 218 12.78 -12.95 11.68
N PRO A 219 12.63 -12.85 10.35
CA PRO A 219 11.48 -13.38 9.64
C PRO A 219 11.38 -14.90 9.81
N ALA A 220 10.15 -15.38 9.97
CA ALA A 220 9.86 -16.81 9.90
C ALA A 220 9.88 -17.26 8.42
N GLY A 221 11.05 -17.54 7.88
CA GLY A 221 11.23 -18.09 6.53
C GLY A 221 10.84 -17.16 5.36
N PRO A 222 11.28 -17.46 4.13
CA PRO A 222 10.91 -16.68 2.96
C PRO A 222 9.42 -16.88 2.64
N ILE A 223 8.66 -15.78 2.51
CA ILE A 223 7.29 -15.79 2.00
C ILE A 223 7.26 -16.03 0.48
N LEU A 224 8.38 -15.86 -0.18
CA LEU A 224 8.54 -16.18 -1.60
C LEU A 224 9.09 -17.59 -1.76
N PRO A 225 8.54 -18.42 -2.64
CA PRO A 225 9.16 -19.69 -3.00
C PRO A 225 10.57 -19.39 -3.52
N SER A 226 11.55 -20.02 -2.91
CA SER A 226 12.93 -19.97 -3.40
C SER A 226 12.93 -20.47 -4.85
N ALA A 227 13.51 -19.70 -5.76
CA ALA A 227 13.71 -20.06 -7.16
C ALA A 227 14.61 -21.34 -7.36
N ALA A 228 14.91 -22.05 -6.28
CA ALA A 228 15.79 -23.21 -6.26
C ALA A 228 15.11 -24.58 -6.43
N ASP A 229 13.75 -24.64 -6.42
CA ASP A 229 13.06 -25.95 -6.47
C ASP A 229 12.60 -26.42 -7.88
N GLU A 230 12.92 -25.69 -8.94
CA GLU A 230 12.62 -26.15 -10.31
C GLU A 230 13.66 -27.06 -10.97
N SER A 231 14.69 -27.53 -10.24
CA SER A 231 15.68 -28.46 -10.79
C SER A 231 15.56 -29.85 -10.22
N GLY A 232 14.48 -30.57 -10.56
CA GLY A 232 14.40 -31.96 -10.08
C GLY A 232 13.16 -32.73 -10.46
N ASN A 233 12.86 -32.90 -11.72
CA ASN A 233 12.33 -34.21 -12.20
C ASN A 233 12.22 -34.26 -13.73
N SER A 234 13.32 -34.58 -14.37
CA SER A 234 13.29 -35.21 -15.68
C SER A 234 14.14 -36.46 -15.63
N THR A 235 13.55 -37.60 -15.26
CA THR A 235 14.04 -38.93 -15.71
C THR A 235 12.93 -39.96 -15.53
N SER A 236 12.68 -40.60 -16.64
CA SER A 236 12.03 -41.87 -16.98
C SER A 236 10.54 -41.88 -17.12
#